data_46bfb02d2895a64d54333bc0ec7e5c44
#
_entry.id   46bfb02d2895a64d54333bc0ec7e5c44
#
_cell.length_a   1.000
_cell.length_b   1.000
_cell.length_c   1.000
_cell.angle_alpha   90.00
_cell.angle_beta   90.00
_cell.angle_gamma   90.00
#
_symmetry.space_group_name_H-M   'P 1'
#
loop_
_entity.id
_entity.type
_entity.pdbx_description
1 polymer ?
#
loop_
_entity_poly.entity_id
_entity_poly.type
_entity_poly.pdbx_seq_one_letter_code
_entity_poly.pdbx_strand_id
1 'polypeptide(L)'
;AVVGPPNAEQSTLYRQMLDIHQQTAEELLRPGKRACDIFFRCKELQEELNIWHHRALLGHNMGIWVHEDPMLVAGDKRLLEEGMIVVLEPRFYGYQIQDVFQITADSPRLLSDKFNTEELFIVG
;
A
#
# COMPACT_ATOMS: atom_id res chain seq x y z
N ALA A 1 -11.71 9.55 0.00
CA ALA A 1 -12.38 10.83 -0.15
C ALA A 1 -13.36 11.06 1.00
N VAL A 2 -13.57 12.32 1.36
CA VAL A 2 -14.59 12.76 2.31
C VAL A 2 -15.47 13.83 1.65
N VAL A 3 -16.72 13.96 2.08
CA VAL A 3 -17.61 15.02 1.65
C VAL A 3 -17.54 16.16 2.66
N GLY A 4 -17.17 17.36 2.17
CA GLY A 4 -16.89 18.52 3.04
C GLY A 4 -15.57 18.40 3.81
N PRO A 5 -15.27 19.36 4.70
CA PRO A 5 -14.02 19.38 5.45
C PRO A 5 -13.89 18.15 6.37
N PRO A 6 -12.74 17.45 6.35
CA PRO A 6 -12.52 16.30 7.24
C PRO A 6 -12.48 16.74 8.71
N ASN A 7 -13.01 15.92 9.59
CA ASN A 7 -12.81 16.11 11.02
C ASN A 7 -11.41 15.65 11.47
N ALA A 8 -11.05 15.91 12.73
CA ALA A 8 -9.73 15.59 13.25
C ALA A 8 -9.43 14.08 13.24
N GLU A 9 -10.41 13.24 13.52
CA GLU A 9 -10.27 11.79 13.49
C GLU A 9 -9.99 11.29 12.07
N GLN A 10 -10.76 11.74 11.09
CA GLN A 10 -10.55 11.40 9.68
C GLN A 10 -9.17 11.79 9.19
N SER A 11 -8.73 13.00 9.54
CA SER A 11 -7.40 13.49 9.17
C SER A 11 -6.28 12.68 9.81
N THR A 12 -6.44 12.31 11.08
CA THR A 12 -5.46 11.49 11.83
C THR A 12 -5.36 10.08 11.23
N LEU A 13 -6.49 9.42 11.01
CA LEU A 13 -6.53 8.07 10.44
C LEU A 13 -5.92 8.03 9.03
N TYR A 14 -6.24 9.01 8.20
CA TYR A 14 -5.68 9.08 6.87
C TYR A 14 -4.15 9.27 6.91
N ARG A 15 -3.65 10.14 7.79
CA ARG A 15 -2.21 10.36 7.98
C ARG A 15 -1.51 9.07 8.43
N GLN A 16 -2.05 8.37 9.40
CA GLN A 16 -1.52 7.09 9.86
C GLN A 16 -1.46 6.06 8.74
N MET A 17 -2.51 5.96 7.93
CA MET A 17 -2.52 5.06 6.78
C MET A 17 -1.49 5.45 5.71
N LEU A 18 -1.32 6.75 5.46
CA LEU A 18 -0.32 7.25 4.52
C LEU A 18 1.10 6.92 5.00
N ASP A 19 1.39 7.15 6.28
CA ASP A 19 2.71 6.85 6.87
C ASP A 19 3.03 5.34 6.76
N ILE A 20 2.06 4.47 7.07
CA ILE A 20 2.21 3.01 6.90
C ILE A 20 2.45 2.63 5.43
N HIS A 21 1.69 3.23 4.52
CA HIS A 21 1.80 2.97 3.09
C HIS A 21 3.19 3.33 2.56
N GLN A 22 3.65 4.54 2.86
CA GLN A 22 4.96 5.03 2.45
C GLN A 22 6.10 4.20 3.07
N GLN A 23 6.05 3.95 4.38
CA GLN A 23 7.05 3.14 5.06
C GLN A 23 7.12 1.72 4.49
N THR A 24 5.98 1.07 4.26
CA THR A 24 5.93 -0.28 3.66
C THR A 24 6.55 -0.28 2.26
N ALA A 25 6.22 0.71 1.43
CA ALA A 25 6.77 0.83 0.08
C ALA A 25 8.29 1.03 0.12
N GLU A 26 8.79 1.98 0.91
CA GLU A 26 10.20 2.31 0.99
C GLU A 26 11.06 1.16 1.55
N GLU A 27 10.55 0.41 2.54
CA GLU A 27 11.30 -0.67 3.16
C GLU A 27 11.33 -1.95 2.30
N LEU A 28 10.23 -2.27 1.61
CA LEU A 28 10.02 -3.62 1.11
C LEU A 28 9.72 -3.75 -0.39
N LEU A 29 9.32 -2.69 -1.10
CA LEU A 29 9.12 -2.79 -2.55
C LEU A 29 10.45 -2.77 -3.30
N ARG A 30 11.23 -3.84 -3.13
CA ARG A 30 12.59 -4.00 -3.70
C ARG A 30 12.79 -5.42 -4.22
N PRO A 31 13.70 -5.61 -5.20
CA PRO A 31 14.05 -6.94 -5.67
C PRO A 31 14.53 -7.85 -4.52
N GLY A 32 14.13 -9.11 -4.55
CA GLY A 32 14.50 -10.12 -3.55
C GLY A 32 13.67 -10.11 -2.26
N LYS A 33 12.74 -9.18 -2.07
CA LYS A 33 11.77 -9.23 -0.97
C LYS A 33 10.63 -10.17 -1.31
N ARG A 34 10.14 -10.93 -0.32
CA ARG A 34 8.99 -11.82 -0.52
C ARG A 34 7.68 -11.04 -0.42
N ALA A 35 6.70 -11.40 -1.21
CA ALA A 35 5.37 -10.79 -1.16
C ALA A 35 4.71 -10.89 0.23
N CYS A 36 4.88 -12.02 0.92
CA CYS A 36 4.38 -12.18 2.29
C CYS A 36 5.08 -11.28 3.31
N ASP A 37 6.35 -10.89 3.11
CA ASP A 37 7.04 -9.98 4.05
C ASP A 37 6.41 -8.58 4.01
N ILE A 38 5.97 -8.14 2.84
CA ILE A 38 5.24 -6.88 2.67
C ILE A 38 3.91 -6.94 3.40
N PHE A 39 3.19 -8.06 3.25
CA PHE A 39 1.94 -8.30 3.97
C PHE A 39 2.13 -8.21 5.48
N PHE A 40 3.12 -8.93 6.02
CA PHE A 40 3.35 -8.97 7.46
C PHE A 40 3.84 -7.64 8.02
N ARG A 41 4.68 -6.92 7.29
CA ARG A 41 5.15 -5.59 7.74
C ARG A 41 4.02 -4.56 7.78
N CYS A 42 3.20 -4.51 6.75
CA CYS A 42 2.03 -3.62 6.74
C CYS A 42 1.04 -3.97 7.87
N LYS A 43 0.83 -5.26 8.11
CA LYS A 43 0.00 -5.75 9.23
C LYS A 43 0.58 -5.31 10.58
N GLU A 44 1.88 -5.52 10.82
CA GLU A 44 2.58 -5.12 12.04
C GLU A 44 2.40 -3.63 12.34
N LEU A 45 2.67 -2.77 11.36
CA LEU A 45 2.51 -1.32 11.50
C LEU A 45 1.06 -0.91 11.82
N GLN A 46 0.08 -1.59 11.23
CA GLN A 46 -1.32 -1.35 11.56
C GLN A 46 -1.70 -1.86 12.97
N GLU A 47 -1.14 -2.98 13.40
CA GLU A 47 -1.35 -3.52 14.75
C GLU A 47 -0.74 -2.61 15.83
N GLU A 48 0.45 -2.04 15.61
CA GLU A 48 1.09 -1.07 16.51
C GLU A 48 0.20 0.16 16.78
N LEU A 49 -0.57 0.59 15.78
CA LEU A 49 -1.52 1.71 15.90
C LEU A 49 -2.93 1.27 16.31
N ASN A 50 -3.13 -0.04 16.57
CA ASN A 50 -4.44 -0.63 16.85
C ASN A 50 -5.50 -0.36 15.77
N ILE A 51 -5.07 -0.32 14.51
CA ILE A 51 -5.93 -0.09 13.35
C ILE A 51 -5.96 -1.28 12.37
N TRP A 52 -5.35 -2.42 12.72
CA TRP A 52 -5.43 -3.61 11.90
C TRP A 52 -6.87 -4.11 11.78
N HIS A 53 -7.34 -4.19 10.56
CA HIS A 53 -8.60 -4.83 10.24
C HIS A 53 -8.35 -6.01 9.31
N HIS A 54 -8.86 -7.19 9.68
CA HIS A 54 -8.55 -8.45 9.02
C HIS A 54 -8.73 -8.38 7.50
N ARG A 55 -7.60 -8.43 6.78
CA ARG A 55 -7.54 -8.39 5.32
C ARG A 55 -6.70 -9.54 4.80
N ALA A 56 -7.17 -10.16 3.74
CA ALA A 56 -6.45 -11.24 3.08
C ALA A 56 -5.42 -10.72 2.06
N LEU A 57 -5.64 -9.54 1.49
CA LEU A 57 -4.87 -8.97 0.39
C LEU A 57 -4.51 -7.50 0.69
N LEU A 58 -3.24 -7.15 0.53
CA LEU A 58 -2.74 -5.76 0.67
C LEU A 58 -2.19 -5.19 -0.64
N GLY A 59 -2.22 -5.96 -1.71
CA GLY A 59 -1.74 -5.54 -3.01
C GLY A 59 -1.40 -6.74 -3.91
N HIS A 60 -0.92 -6.47 -5.09
CA HIS A 60 -0.67 -7.48 -6.11
C HIS A 60 0.29 -6.97 -7.18
N ASN A 61 0.91 -7.88 -7.93
CA ASN A 61 1.56 -7.53 -9.18
C ASN A 61 0.51 -7.21 -10.25
N MET A 62 0.90 -6.41 -11.22
CA MET A 62 0.09 -6.04 -12.36
C MET A 62 0.90 -6.20 -13.66
N GLY A 63 0.30 -6.85 -14.64
CA GLY A 63 0.90 -7.07 -15.95
C GLY A 63 -0.15 -6.98 -17.05
N ILE A 64 -0.37 -8.07 -17.78
CA ILE A 64 -1.45 -8.14 -18.78
C ILE A 64 -2.82 -8.10 -18.08
N TRP A 65 -2.91 -8.73 -16.91
CA TRP A 65 -4.09 -8.69 -16.05
C TRP A 65 -3.89 -7.72 -14.90
N VAL A 66 -5.00 -7.21 -14.38
CA VAL A 66 -4.99 -6.28 -13.24
C VAL A 66 -4.42 -6.95 -11.99
N HIS A 67 -4.78 -8.20 -11.74
CA HIS A 67 -4.29 -8.98 -10.60
C HIS A 67 -3.47 -10.16 -11.11
N GLU A 68 -2.16 -10.07 -10.90
CA GLU A 68 -1.21 -11.13 -11.21
C GLU A 68 -0.35 -11.47 -10.00
N ASP A 69 0.24 -12.64 -10.05
CA ASP A 69 1.23 -13.08 -9.06
C ASP A 69 2.57 -12.32 -9.22
N PRO A 70 3.28 -12.00 -8.11
CA PRO A 70 2.94 -12.34 -6.73
C PRO A 70 1.83 -11.48 -6.13
N MET A 71 1.05 -12.08 -5.24
CA MET A 71 0.02 -11.40 -4.46
C MET A 71 0.57 -11.03 -3.08
N LEU A 72 0.32 -9.81 -2.61
CA LEU A 72 0.75 -9.37 -1.28
C LEU A 72 -0.17 -9.94 -0.20
N VAL A 73 -0.02 -11.24 0.05
CA VAL A 73 -0.80 -12.04 1.01
C VAL A 73 0.12 -12.85 1.92
N ALA A 74 -0.37 -13.26 3.08
CA ALA A 74 0.41 -14.01 4.07
C ALA A 74 1.05 -15.31 3.55
N GLY A 75 0.44 -15.96 2.55
CA GLY A 75 0.92 -17.23 2.00
C GLY A 75 1.86 -17.14 0.82
N ASP A 76 2.04 -15.99 0.20
CA ASP A 76 2.82 -15.84 -1.02
C ASP A 76 4.31 -15.57 -0.71
N LYS A 77 5.16 -16.56 -0.96
CA LYS A 77 6.61 -16.50 -0.70
C LYS A 77 7.42 -16.11 -1.94
N ARG A 78 6.77 -15.80 -3.07
CA ARG A 78 7.46 -15.37 -4.29
C ARG A 78 8.20 -14.06 -4.05
N LEU A 79 9.34 -13.96 -4.73
CA LEU A 79 10.18 -12.76 -4.64
C LEU A 79 9.69 -11.69 -5.60
N LEU A 80 9.81 -10.45 -5.20
CA LEU A 80 9.73 -9.33 -6.13
C LEU A 80 10.99 -9.32 -7.00
N GLU A 81 10.80 -9.00 -8.27
CA GLU A 81 11.88 -8.87 -9.25
C GLU A 81 11.89 -7.45 -9.83
N GLU A 82 13.07 -7.02 -10.24
CA GLU A 82 13.22 -5.73 -10.92
C GLU A 82 12.37 -5.67 -12.19
N GLY A 83 11.68 -4.55 -12.39
CA GLY A 83 10.77 -4.34 -13.52
C GLY A 83 9.31 -4.68 -13.22
N MET A 84 9.01 -5.45 -12.16
CA MET A 84 7.63 -5.72 -11.77
C MET A 84 6.87 -4.43 -11.46
N ILE A 85 5.58 -4.44 -11.78
CA ILE A 85 4.65 -3.37 -11.43
C ILE A 85 3.77 -3.86 -10.30
N VAL A 86 3.88 -3.25 -9.14
CA VAL A 86 3.18 -3.67 -7.92
C VAL A 86 2.19 -2.60 -7.49
N VAL A 87 0.97 -3.01 -7.23
CA VAL A 87 -0.06 -2.19 -6.58
C VAL A 87 0.02 -2.45 -5.07
N LEU A 88 0.16 -1.39 -4.29
CA LEU A 88 0.05 -1.41 -2.83
C LEU A 88 -1.23 -0.69 -2.44
N GLU A 89 -2.15 -1.40 -1.77
CA GLU A 89 -3.50 -0.90 -1.51
C GLU A 89 -4.03 -1.21 -0.10
N PRO A 90 -3.32 -0.84 0.97
CA PRO A 90 -3.80 -1.05 2.32
C PRO A 90 -5.13 -0.34 2.56
N ARG A 91 -5.98 -0.96 3.38
CA ARG A 91 -7.31 -0.44 3.72
C ARG A 91 -7.53 -0.46 5.22
N PHE A 92 -8.28 0.53 5.70
CA PHE A 92 -8.72 0.61 7.08
C PHE A 92 -10.04 1.40 7.19
N TYR A 93 -11.06 0.82 7.81
CA TYR A 93 -12.38 1.46 8.09
C TYR A 93 -12.93 2.35 6.95
N GLY A 94 -12.92 1.84 5.71
CA GLY A 94 -13.40 2.59 4.54
C GLY A 94 -12.36 3.51 3.90
N TYR A 95 -11.19 3.72 4.52
CA TYR A 95 -10.06 4.39 3.89
C TYR A 95 -9.25 3.39 3.08
N GLN A 96 -8.82 3.82 1.91
CA GLN A 96 -7.89 3.09 1.05
C GLN A 96 -6.93 4.09 0.43
N ILE A 97 -5.64 3.79 0.51
CA ILE A 97 -4.61 4.43 -0.28
C ILE A 97 -4.13 3.37 -1.26
N GLN A 98 -4.12 3.72 -2.52
CA GLN A 98 -3.70 2.79 -3.57
C GLN A 98 -2.72 3.51 -4.49
N ASP A 99 -1.51 2.98 -4.55
CA ASP A 99 -0.48 3.46 -5.45
C ASP A 99 0.12 2.32 -6.27
N VAL A 100 0.62 2.68 -7.43
CA VAL A 100 1.27 1.77 -8.37
C VAL A 100 2.76 2.09 -8.39
N PHE A 101 3.58 1.08 -8.16
CA PHE A 101 5.03 1.21 -8.12
C PHE A 101 5.70 0.29 -9.13
N GLN A 102 6.75 0.78 -9.76
CA GLN A 102 7.71 -0.07 -10.46
C GLN A 102 8.82 -0.46 -9.48
N ILE A 103 9.11 -1.76 -9.40
CA ILE A 103 10.25 -2.28 -8.65
C ILE A 103 11.53 -1.94 -9.42
N THR A 104 12.42 -1.20 -8.80
CA THR A 104 13.75 -0.89 -9.36
C THR A 104 14.86 -1.38 -8.44
N ALA A 105 16.10 -1.38 -8.90
CA ALA A 105 17.25 -1.86 -8.13
C ALA A 105 17.45 -1.09 -6.81
N ASP A 106 17.22 0.22 -6.81
CA ASP A 106 17.53 1.09 -5.67
C ASP A 106 16.31 1.39 -4.77
N SER A 107 15.23 1.92 -5.37
CA SER A 107 14.02 2.32 -4.65
C SER A 107 12.79 2.15 -5.52
N PRO A 108 11.59 1.91 -4.94
CA PRO A 108 10.38 1.82 -5.74
C PRO A 108 10.11 3.15 -6.45
N ARG A 109 9.78 3.08 -7.73
CA ARG A 109 9.38 4.25 -8.51
C ARG A 109 7.87 4.36 -8.55
N LEU A 110 7.34 5.43 -7.98
CA LEU A 110 5.91 5.73 -8.05
C LEU A 110 5.47 6.01 -9.50
N LEU A 111 4.44 5.30 -9.98
CA LEU A 111 3.85 5.47 -11.30
C LEU A 111 2.50 6.20 -11.27
N SER A 112 1.84 6.22 -10.12
CA SER A 112 0.56 6.93 -9.89
C SER A 112 0.73 8.37 -9.45
N ASP A 113 1.84 9.01 -9.77
CA ASP A 113 2.26 10.35 -9.32
C ASP A 113 1.38 11.51 -9.81
N LYS A 114 0.46 11.25 -10.74
CA LYS A 114 -0.51 12.26 -11.21
C LYS A 114 -1.62 12.55 -10.20
N PHE A 115 -1.81 11.67 -9.25
CA PHE A 115 -2.85 11.82 -8.22
C PHE A 115 -2.18 12.07 -6.89
N ASN A 116 -2.55 13.18 -6.24
CA ASN A 116 -2.04 13.47 -4.90
C ASN A 116 -2.71 12.54 -3.90
N THR A 117 -1.95 11.59 -3.35
CA THR A 117 -2.37 10.72 -2.25
C THR A 117 -1.88 11.24 -0.89
N GLU A 118 -1.03 12.26 -0.86
CA GLU A 118 -0.51 12.84 0.38
C GLU A 118 -1.58 13.57 1.19
N GLU A 119 -2.67 13.95 0.54
CA GLU A 119 -3.80 14.61 1.18
C GLU A 119 -5.09 13.84 0.99
N LEU A 120 -5.94 13.89 2.02
CA LEU A 120 -7.27 13.33 1.95
C LEU A 120 -8.11 14.09 0.90
N PHE A 121 -8.59 13.36 -0.11
CA PHE A 121 -9.38 13.98 -1.18
C PHE A 121 -10.74 14.46 -0.65
N ILE A 122 -11.01 15.75 -0.81
CA ILE A 122 -12.22 16.41 -0.33
C ILE A 122 -13.16 16.67 -1.53
N VAL A 123 -14.40 16.24 -1.38
CA VAL A 123 -15.50 16.53 -2.32
C VAL A 123 -16.42 17.54 -1.67
N GLY A 124 -16.56 18.69 -2.28
CA GLY A 124 -17.42 19.74 -1.72
C GLY A 124 -17.88 20.74 -2.72
#